data_c00da99356bc14e23246736cdb0d348d
#
_entry.id   c00da99356bc14e23246736cdb0d348d
#
_cell.length_a   1.000
_cell.length_b   1.000
_cell.length_c   1.000
_cell.angle_alpha   90.00
_cell.angle_beta   90.00
_cell.angle_gamma   90.00
#
_symmetry.space_group_name_H-M   'P 1'
#
loop_
_entity.id
_entity.type
_entity.pdbx_description
1 polymer ?
#
loop_
_entity_poly.entity_id
_entity_poly.type
_entity_poly.pdbx_seq_one_letter_code
_entity_poly.pdbx_strand_id
1 'polypeptide(L)'
;MAVIKLSASKIDELKDVCKSFNNDKGELINVLHKAQGIFGYLPAEVQEIIAKELKISVAQVYGVVSFYSFFTMTPKGEHPISICLGTACYVRGAEKIIEEFKRVLNISVGETTPDGKFSLACLRCVGACGLAPVVLVGDKVYGRLSADSVKEIVSEYTK
;
A
#
# COMPACT_ATOMS: atom_id res chain seq x y z
N MET A 1 -16.53 -12.07 0.23
CA MET A 1 -15.09 -12.05 -0.09
C MET A 1 -14.95 -12.38 -1.56
N ALA A 2 -14.48 -11.45 -2.38
CA ALA A 2 -14.21 -11.73 -3.79
C ALA A 2 -13.01 -12.69 -3.86
N VAL A 3 -13.23 -13.91 -4.35
CA VAL A 3 -12.15 -14.86 -4.63
C VAL A 3 -11.34 -14.28 -5.79
N ILE A 4 -10.19 -13.74 -5.48
CA ILE A 4 -9.28 -13.20 -6.50
C ILE A 4 -8.70 -14.40 -7.24
N LYS A 5 -9.09 -14.58 -8.50
CA LYS A 5 -8.45 -15.55 -9.37
C LYS A 5 -7.00 -15.10 -9.60
N LEU A 6 -6.08 -15.64 -8.83
CA LEU A 6 -4.66 -15.47 -9.08
C LEU A 6 -4.33 -16.05 -10.46
N SER A 7 -3.65 -15.28 -11.29
CA SER A 7 -3.19 -15.76 -12.59
C SER A 7 -2.18 -16.91 -12.38
N ALA A 8 -2.35 -18.02 -13.09
CA ALA A 8 -1.45 -19.16 -13.01
C ALA A 8 0.02 -18.77 -13.29
N SER A 9 0.25 -17.86 -14.24
CA SER A 9 1.59 -17.35 -14.56
C SER A 9 2.25 -16.62 -13.38
N LYS A 10 1.48 -15.81 -12.62
CA LYS A 10 2.00 -15.13 -11.43
C LYS A 10 2.29 -16.09 -10.27
N ILE A 11 1.52 -17.19 -10.17
CA ILE A 11 1.78 -18.24 -9.18
C ILE A 11 3.08 -18.96 -9.50
N ASP A 12 3.33 -19.28 -10.77
CA ASP A 12 4.57 -19.93 -11.19
C ASP A 12 5.77 -19.01 -10.98
N GLU A 13 5.64 -17.74 -11.32
CA GLU A 13 6.65 -16.71 -11.03
C GLU A 13 6.97 -16.62 -9.52
N LEU A 14 5.94 -16.66 -8.65
CA LEU A 14 6.13 -16.68 -7.20
C LEU A 14 6.90 -17.90 -6.74
N LYS A 15 6.59 -19.10 -7.27
CA LYS A 15 7.32 -20.33 -6.95
C LYS A 15 8.78 -20.26 -7.39
N ASP A 16 9.05 -19.67 -8.54
CA ASP A 16 10.42 -19.46 -9.01
C ASP A 16 11.18 -18.46 -8.14
N VAL A 17 10.52 -17.43 -7.65
CA VAL A 17 11.07 -16.54 -6.60
C VAL A 17 11.43 -17.34 -5.35
N CYS A 18 10.54 -18.19 -4.81
CA CYS A 18 10.85 -19.01 -3.65
C CYS A 18 12.06 -19.92 -3.90
N LYS A 19 12.14 -20.57 -5.07
CA LYS A 19 13.29 -21.40 -5.46
C LYS A 19 14.59 -20.61 -5.58
N SER A 20 14.54 -19.37 -6.08
CA SER A 20 15.73 -18.51 -6.20
C SER A 20 16.36 -18.19 -4.86
N PHE A 21 15.56 -18.25 -3.78
CA PHE A 21 15.99 -18.15 -2.39
C PHE A 21 16.16 -19.54 -1.71
N ASN A 22 16.34 -20.62 -2.48
CA ASN A 22 16.49 -22.00 -2.01
C ASN A 22 15.36 -22.48 -1.10
N ASN A 23 14.18 -21.91 -1.18
CA ASN A 23 13.05 -22.14 -0.27
C ASN A 23 13.45 -21.99 1.22
N ASP A 24 14.41 -21.12 1.52
CA ASP A 24 14.89 -20.90 2.88
C ASP A 24 13.90 -20.05 3.66
N LYS A 25 13.45 -20.55 4.80
CA LYS A 25 12.57 -19.82 5.74
C LYS A 25 13.19 -18.51 6.26
N GLY A 26 14.52 -18.40 6.30
CA GLY A 26 15.25 -17.21 6.69
C GLY A 26 15.05 -16.05 5.69
N GLU A 27 14.70 -16.37 4.45
CA GLU A 27 14.47 -15.41 3.36
C GLU A 27 13.01 -14.94 3.24
N LEU A 28 12.16 -15.26 4.21
CA LEU A 28 10.72 -14.94 4.17
C LEU A 28 10.44 -13.47 3.82
N ILE A 29 11.17 -12.52 4.40
CA ILE A 29 10.97 -11.08 4.13
C ILE A 29 11.30 -10.75 2.66
N ASN A 30 12.37 -11.31 2.12
CA ASN A 30 12.77 -11.09 0.73
C ASN A 30 11.78 -11.71 -0.25
N VAL A 31 11.28 -12.91 0.06
CA VAL A 31 10.22 -13.57 -0.72
C VAL A 31 8.94 -12.74 -0.71
N LEU A 32 8.49 -12.26 0.47
CA LEU A 32 7.31 -11.40 0.60
C LEU A 32 7.47 -10.07 -0.16
N HIS A 33 8.66 -9.48 -0.13
CA HIS A 33 8.94 -8.27 -0.89
C HIS A 33 8.77 -8.47 -2.39
N LYS A 34 9.34 -9.56 -2.94
CA LYS A 34 9.18 -9.91 -4.36
C LYS A 34 7.74 -10.26 -4.70
N ALA A 35 7.07 -11.05 -3.85
CA ALA A 35 5.67 -11.41 -4.02
C ALA A 35 4.77 -10.18 -4.07
N GLN A 36 4.97 -9.19 -3.19
CA GLN A 36 4.21 -7.94 -3.24
C GLN A 36 4.47 -7.15 -4.53
N GLY A 37 5.68 -7.22 -5.10
CA GLY A 37 5.97 -6.63 -6.41
C GLY A 37 5.18 -7.30 -7.56
N ILE A 38 5.02 -8.63 -7.52
CA ILE A 38 4.29 -9.41 -8.54
C ILE A 38 2.78 -9.18 -8.46
N PHE A 39 2.21 -9.19 -7.25
CA PHE A 39 0.76 -9.16 -7.03
C PHE A 39 0.23 -7.76 -6.68
N GLY A 40 1.10 -6.83 -6.28
CA GLY A 40 0.75 -5.50 -5.79
C GLY A 40 0.37 -5.48 -4.29
N TYR A 41 -0.01 -6.63 -3.72
CA TYR A 41 -0.37 -6.84 -2.31
C TYR A 41 -0.25 -8.33 -1.98
N LEU A 42 -0.42 -8.69 -0.70
CA LEU A 42 -0.23 -10.06 -0.18
C LEU A 42 -1.54 -10.64 0.35
N PRO A 43 -2.48 -11.07 -0.51
CA PRO A 43 -3.71 -11.72 -0.06
C PRO A 43 -3.42 -13.07 0.60
N ALA A 44 -4.41 -13.62 1.30
CA ALA A 44 -4.27 -14.88 2.04
C ALA A 44 -3.76 -16.03 1.17
N GLU A 45 -4.25 -16.13 -0.06
CA GLU A 45 -3.88 -17.17 -1.00
C GLU A 45 -2.38 -17.12 -1.37
N VAL A 46 -1.81 -15.91 -1.53
CA VAL A 46 -0.37 -15.72 -1.79
C VAL A 46 0.43 -16.11 -0.56
N GLN A 47 -0.02 -15.74 0.64
CA GLN A 47 0.62 -16.11 1.90
C GLN A 47 0.63 -17.63 2.12
N GLU A 48 -0.47 -18.33 1.77
CA GLU A 48 -0.55 -19.80 1.83
C GLU A 48 0.45 -20.48 0.90
N ILE A 49 0.59 -19.97 -0.34
CA ILE A 49 1.58 -20.50 -1.29
C ILE A 49 2.99 -20.33 -0.74
N ILE A 50 3.33 -19.14 -0.23
CA ILE A 50 4.65 -18.86 0.36
C ILE A 50 4.91 -19.79 1.55
N ALA A 51 3.92 -19.93 2.46
CA ALA A 51 4.04 -20.81 3.62
C ALA A 51 4.36 -22.25 3.22
N LYS A 52 3.67 -22.77 2.18
CA LYS A 52 3.88 -24.12 1.64
C LYS A 52 5.27 -24.29 1.03
N GLU A 53 5.71 -23.32 0.20
CA GLU A 53 7.03 -23.40 -0.47
C GLU A 53 8.18 -23.31 0.54
N LEU A 54 8.08 -22.45 1.56
CA LEU A 54 9.11 -22.29 2.60
C LEU A 54 8.96 -23.29 3.75
N LYS A 55 7.94 -24.16 3.72
CA LYS A 55 7.65 -25.18 4.76
C LYS A 55 7.51 -24.59 6.17
N ILE A 56 6.80 -23.45 6.26
CA ILE A 56 6.47 -22.76 7.50
C ILE A 56 4.95 -22.64 7.65
N SER A 57 4.48 -22.25 8.85
CA SER A 57 3.04 -22.03 9.04
C SER A 57 2.57 -20.73 8.40
N VAL A 58 1.31 -20.70 7.94
CA VAL A 58 0.67 -19.47 7.45
C VAL A 58 0.65 -18.39 8.52
N ALA A 59 0.52 -18.78 9.80
CA ALA A 59 0.56 -17.85 10.92
C ALA A 59 1.90 -17.11 11.04
N GLN A 60 3.03 -17.77 10.74
CA GLN A 60 4.34 -17.11 10.70
C GLN A 60 4.42 -16.11 9.55
N VAL A 61 3.94 -16.47 8.37
CA VAL A 61 3.89 -15.55 7.21
C VAL A 61 3.02 -14.35 7.53
N TYR A 62 1.81 -14.57 8.04
CA TYR A 62 0.87 -13.52 8.45
C TYR A 62 1.46 -12.61 9.52
N GLY A 63 2.16 -13.17 10.50
CA GLY A 63 2.84 -12.41 11.56
C GLY A 63 3.84 -11.41 10.99
N VAL A 64 4.65 -11.82 10.01
CA VAL A 64 5.58 -10.92 9.33
C VAL A 64 4.85 -9.87 8.49
N VAL A 65 3.85 -10.28 7.71
CA VAL A 65 3.06 -9.35 6.86
C VAL A 65 2.34 -8.30 7.69
N SER A 66 1.79 -8.66 8.83
CA SER A 66 1.07 -7.73 9.71
C SER A 66 2.00 -6.84 10.54
N PHE A 67 3.20 -7.28 10.83
CA PHE A 67 4.18 -6.53 11.63
C PHE A 67 4.87 -5.41 10.82
N TYR A 68 5.27 -5.69 9.59
CA TYR A 68 5.98 -4.73 8.76
C TYR A 68 5.00 -3.86 7.96
N SER A 69 4.98 -2.55 8.24
CA SER A 69 4.10 -1.58 7.56
C SER A 69 4.34 -1.43 6.05
N PHE A 70 5.46 -1.97 5.55
CA PHE A 70 5.76 -2.04 4.12
C PHE A 70 4.80 -2.98 3.38
N PHE A 71 4.38 -4.07 4.05
CA PHE A 71 3.48 -5.05 3.46
C PHE A 71 2.02 -4.61 3.56
N THR A 72 1.23 -4.97 2.56
CA THR A 72 -0.20 -4.72 2.53
C THR A 72 -0.98 -5.97 2.11
N MET A 73 -2.10 -6.23 2.77
CA MET A 73 -3.01 -7.34 2.46
C MET A 73 -4.22 -6.89 1.63
N THR A 74 -4.36 -5.59 1.44
CA THR A 74 -5.42 -4.99 0.62
C THR A 74 -4.84 -4.44 -0.68
N PRO A 75 -5.55 -4.56 -1.81
CA PRO A 75 -5.10 -3.98 -3.07
C PRO A 75 -4.96 -2.47 -2.93
N LYS A 76 -3.84 -1.93 -3.40
CA LYS A 76 -3.66 -0.48 -3.55
C LYS A 76 -4.35 -0.02 -4.83
N GLY A 77 -4.89 1.18 -4.79
CA GLY A 77 -5.40 1.84 -6.00
C GLY A 77 -4.28 2.16 -6.98
N GLU A 78 -4.64 2.40 -8.23
CA GLU A 78 -3.73 2.81 -9.31
C GLU A 78 -2.93 4.06 -8.90
N HIS A 79 -3.58 4.99 -8.20
CA HIS A 79 -3.01 6.22 -7.67
C HIS A 79 -3.06 6.23 -6.13
N PRO A 80 -2.08 5.61 -5.44
CA PRO A 80 -2.06 5.59 -3.98
C PRO A 80 -1.77 6.98 -3.43
N ILE A 81 -2.69 7.47 -2.60
CA ILE A 81 -2.58 8.77 -1.91
C ILE A 81 -2.06 8.53 -0.51
N SER A 82 -0.95 9.18 -0.16
CA SER A 82 -0.32 9.07 1.15
C SER A 82 -0.13 10.45 1.77
N ILE A 83 -0.76 10.68 2.93
CA ILE A 83 -0.74 11.98 3.61
C ILE A 83 0.25 11.94 4.78
N CYS A 84 1.16 12.90 4.82
CA CYS A 84 2.14 13.01 5.89
C CYS A 84 1.51 13.54 7.16
N LEU A 85 1.62 12.78 8.27
CA LEU A 85 1.21 13.16 9.62
C LEU A 85 2.38 13.51 10.55
N GLY A 86 3.55 13.81 9.98
CA GLY A 86 4.66 14.36 10.76
C GLY A 86 4.26 15.68 11.44
N THR A 87 4.90 16.03 12.55
CA THR A 87 4.54 17.19 13.38
C THR A 87 4.32 18.48 12.60
N ALA A 88 5.21 18.81 11.66
CA ALA A 88 5.08 20.02 10.84
C ALA A 88 3.83 20.02 9.94
N CYS A 89 3.49 18.85 9.36
CA CYS A 89 2.31 18.69 8.52
C CYS A 89 1.03 18.73 9.38
N TYR A 90 1.06 18.06 10.52
CA TYR A 90 -0.06 18.03 11.46
C TYR A 90 -0.44 19.43 11.93
N VAL A 91 0.53 20.19 12.46
CA VAL A 91 0.31 21.57 12.93
C VAL A 91 -0.18 22.51 11.82
N ARG A 92 0.22 22.24 10.57
CA ARG A 92 -0.21 23.03 9.40
C ARG A 92 -1.50 22.52 8.76
N GLY A 93 -2.25 21.62 9.42
CA GLY A 93 -3.60 21.25 9.05
C GLY A 93 -3.72 20.01 8.16
N ALA A 94 -2.80 19.07 8.23
CA ALA A 94 -2.90 17.79 7.50
C ALA A 94 -4.21 17.03 7.78
N GLU A 95 -4.79 17.16 8.99
CA GLU A 95 -6.08 16.55 9.32
C GLU A 95 -7.21 17.05 8.43
N LYS A 96 -7.26 18.35 8.15
CA LYS A 96 -8.28 18.94 7.25
C LYS A 96 -8.16 18.40 5.82
N ILE A 97 -6.93 18.13 5.39
CA ILE A 97 -6.66 17.54 4.08
C ILE A 97 -7.14 16.09 4.06
N ILE A 98 -6.90 15.32 5.13
CA ILE A 98 -7.40 13.94 5.26
C ILE A 98 -8.93 13.90 5.16
N GLU A 99 -9.61 14.72 5.94
CA GLU A 99 -11.08 14.77 5.94
C GLU A 99 -11.64 15.14 4.56
N GLU A 100 -10.98 16.06 3.86
CA GLU A 100 -11.41 16.42 2.51
C GLU A 100 -11.17 15.29 1.51
N PHE A 101 -10.03 14.55 1.56
CA PHE A 101 -9.83 13.36 0.74
C PHE A 101 -10.86 12.28 1.04
N LYS A 102 -11.16 12.01 2.32
CA LYS A 102 -12.23 11.07 2.71
C LYS A 102 -13.58 11.47 2.12
N ARG A 103 -13.90 12.75 2.18
CA ARG A 103 -15.14 13.29 1.64
C ARG A 103 -15.22 13.18 0.12
N VAL A 104 -14.16 13.58 -0.60
CA VAL A 104 -14.13 13.60 -2.07
C VAL A 104 -14.11 12.19 -2.66
N LEU A 105 -13.35 11.28 -2.04
CA LEU A 105 -13.20 9.90 -2.52
C LEU A 105 -14.23 8.94 -1.93
N ASN A 106 -14.98 9.38 -0.91
CA ASN A 106 -15.95 8.57 -0.16
C ASN A 106 -15.36 7.24 0.36
N ILE A 107 -14.15 7.30 0.88
CA ILE A 107 -13.42 6.17 1.52
C ILE A 107 -12.77 6.63 2.82
N SER A 108 -12.46 5.66 3.69
CA SER A 108 -11.69 5.88 4.91
C SER A 108 -10.18 5.70 4.67
N VAL A 109 -9.38 6.14 5.64
CA VAL A 109 -7.93 5.84 5.62
C VAL A 109 -7.71 4.33 5.71
N GLY A 110 -6.89 3.80 4.83
CA GLY A 110 -6.63 2.36 4.68
C GLY A 110 -7.50 1.67 3.63
N GLU A 111 -8.43 2.39 3.01
CA GLU A 111 -9.33 1.84 1.99
C GLU A 111 -8.93 2.26 0.57
N THR A 112 -9.50 1.54 -0.39
CA THR A 112 -9.37 1.80 -1.83
C THR A 112 -10.76 2.08 -2.40
N THR A 113 -10.86 3.02 -3.33
CA THR A 113 -12.12 3.32 -4.02
C THR A 113 -12.66 2.10 -4.75
N PRO A 114 -14.00 1.93 -4.88
CA PRO A 114 -14.60 0.77 -5.53
C PRO A 114 -14.16 0.57 -6.99
N ASP A 115 -13.78 1.66 -7.66
CA ASP A 115 -13.26 1.63 -9.03
C ASP A 115 -11.77 1.22 -9.12
N GLY A 116 -11.10 1.03 -7.96
CA GLY A 116 -9.69 0.66 -7.89
C GLY A 116 -8.71 1.78 -8.26
N LYS A 117 -9.17 3.01 -8.47
CA LYS A 117 -8.29 4.12 -8.89
C LYS A 117 -7.47 4.70 -7.76
N PHE A 118 -8.08 4.95 -6.61
CA PHE A 118 -7.41 5.61 -5.48
C PHE A 118 -7.39 4.73 -4.25
N SER A 119 -6.31 4.78 -3.51
CA SER A 119 -6.24 4.30 -2.12
C SER A 119 -5.74 5.43 -1.23
N LEU A 120 -6.26 5.51 0.01
CA LEU A 120 -5.94 6.56 0.96
C LEU A 120 -5.17 5.99 2.14
N ALA A 121 -3.97 6.51 2.38
CA ALA A 121 -3.13 6.11 3.50
C ALA A 121 -2.53 7.32 4.22
N CYS A 122 -2.08 7.12 5.45
CA CYS A 122 -1.33 8.10 6.22
C CYS A 122 0.09 7.60 6.48
N LEU A 123 1.07 8.49 6.36
CA LEU A 123 2.48 8.24 6.65
C LEU A 123 2.92 9.02 7.89
N ARG A 124 3.89 8.49 8.64
CA ARG A 124 4.40 9.18 9.83
C ARG A 124 5.16 10.44 9.49
N CYS A 125 6.19 10.35 8.67
CA CYS A 125 6.96 11.51 8.21
C CYS A 125 7.72 11.17 6.93
N VAL A 126 7.64 12.04 5.92
CA VAL A 126 8.37 11.88 4.65
C VAL A 126 9.63 12.74 4.57
N GLY A 127 9.96 13.51 5.61
CA GLY A 127 11.17 14.34 5.66
C GLY A 127 11.09 15.68 4.92
N ALA A 128 9.98 16.01 4.25
CA ALA A 128 9.82 17.22 3.44
C ALA A 128 9.14 18.37 4.20
N CYS A 129 9.58 18.66 5.43
CA CYS A 129 8.92 19.60 6.34
C CYS A 129 8.83 21.04 5.82
N GLY A 130 9.76 21.47 4.97
CA GLY A 130 9.72 22.79 4.31
C GLY A 130 8.54 22.97 3.33
N LEU A 131 7.97 21.84 2.88
CA LEU A 131 6.81 21.82 1.99
C LEU A 131 5.50 21.48 2.71
N ALA A 132 5.51 21.40 4.04
CA ALA A 132 4.33 21.01 4.81
C ALA A 132 3.12 21.96 4.60
N PRO A 133 1.90 21.43 4.52
CA PRO A 133 1.49 20.02 4.55
C PRO A 133 1.82 19.30 3.24
N VAL A 134 2.20 18.01 3.34
CA VAL A 134 2.67 17.19 2.21
C VAL A 134 1.75 16.01 1.97
N VAL A 135 1.41 15.79 0.71
CA VAL A 135 0.69 14.62 0.21
C VAL A 135 1.50 14.04 -0.94
N LEU A 136 1.57 12.71 -1.01
CA LEU A 136 2.11 11.98 -2.16
C LEU A 136 0.97 11.31 -2.91
N VAL A 137 1.04 11.32 -4.23
CA VAL A 137 0.18 10.51 -5.10
C VAL A 137 1.11 9.69 -5.99
N GLY A 138 1.22 8.40 -5.68
CA GLY A 138 2.32 7.60 -6.22
C GLY A 138 3.67 8.20 -5.84
N ASP A 139 4.48 8.51 -6.83
CA ASP A 139 5.82 9.13 -6.64
C ASP A 139 5.78 10.67 -6.69
N LYS A 140 4.63 11.27 -7.04
CA LYS A 140 4.50 12.73 -7.14
C LYS A 140 4.24 13.35 -5.78
N VAL A 141 5.02 14.37 -5.44
CA VAL A 141 4.93 15.10 -4.17
C VAL A 141 4.17 16.40 -4.36
N TYR A 142 3.14 16.61 -3.55
CA TYR A 142 2.37 17.84 -3.45
C TYR A 142 2.64 18.49 -2.09
N GLY A 143 3.13 19.71 -2.12
CA GLY A 143 3.44 20.47 -0.90
C GLY A 143 2.62 21.73 -0.76
N ARG A 144 2.58 22.27 0.47
CA ARG A 144 1.86 23.51 0.85
C ARG A 144 0.37 23.45 0.52
N LEU A 145 -0.21 22.25 0.67
CA LEU A 145 -1.59 22.02 0.31
C LEU A 145 -2.58 22.64 1.29
N SER A 146 -3.71 23.10 0.73
CA SER A 146 -4.93 23.40 1.45
C SER A 146 -6.00 22.34 1.16
N ALA A 147 -7.06 22.30 1.96
CA ALA A 147 -8.19 21.40 1.70
C ALA A 147 -8.83 21.64 0.32
N ASP A 148 -8.84 22.90 -0.14
CA ASP A 148 -9.42 23.26 -1.45
C ASP A 148 -8.67 22.65 -2.63
N SER A 149 -7.35 22.43 -2.49
CA SER A 149 -6.52 21.84 -3.53
C SER A 149 -6.79 20.33 -3.76
N VAL A 150 -7.48 19.67 -2.83
CA VAL A 150 -7.74 18.22 -2.90
C VAL A 150 -8.53 17.85 -4.16
N LYS A 151 -9.56 18.63 -4.50
CA LYS A 151 -10.39 18.38 -5.68
C LYS A 151 -9.61 18.49 -6.97
N GLU A 152 -8.69 19.46 -7.06
CA GLU A 152 -7.82 19.65 -8.23
C GLU A 152 -6.90 18.45 -8.41
N ILE A 153 -6.28 17.97 -7.30
CA ILE A 153 -5.43 16.78 -7.31
C ILE A 153 -6.21 15.56 -7.80
N VAL A 154 -7.39 15.29 -7.23
CA VAL A 154 -8.20 14.13 -7.64
C VAL A 154 -8.61 14.24 -9.10
N SER A 155 -8.97 15.44 -9.59
CA SER A 155 -9.37 15.65 -10.98
C SER A 155 -8.22 15.43 -11.98
N GLU A 156 -6.97 15.63 -11.58
CA GLU A 156 -5.78 15.40 -12.40
C GLU A 156 -5.65 13.92 -12.79
N TYR A 157 -6.09 12.99 -11.92
CA TYR A 157 -6.00 11.54 -12.12
C TYR A 157 -7.32 10.87 -12.52
N THR A 158 -8.39 11.63 -12.64
CA THR A 158 -9.71 11.10 -13.03
C THR A 158 -10.01 11.28 -14.54
N LYS A 159 -9.09 11.93 -15.26
CA LYS A 159 -9.22 12.17 -16.71
C LYS A 159 -8.95 10.93 -17.52
#